data_263c5a908e332e1ec43e92d4f46f8d2e
#
_entry.id   263c5a908e332e1ec43e92d4f46f8d2e
#
_cell.length_a   1.000
_cell.length_b   1.000
_cell.length_c   1.000
_cell.angle_alpha   90.00
_cell.angle_beta   90.00
_cell.angle_gamma   90.00
#
_symmetry.space_group_name_H-M   'P 1'
#
loop_
_entity.id
_entity.type
_entity.pdbx_description
1 polymer ?
#
loop_
_entity_poly.entity_id
_entity_poly.type
_entity_poly.pdbx_seq_one_letter_code
_entity_poly.pdbx_strand_id
1 'polypeptide(L)'
;MLKIMIIGATSTIAQETARFFATEGAEFFLVGIPADKLALIKDDLVARGAKRAEIYEADLTDFDKHPQIIESAVQAMGSIDAVLIAHGTLGNQKAAEASVEVALKEINLNLLSNISLLTLLANYFEKQRRGCIAVISSVAGDRGRGSNYVYGTAKAGTTTFMQGLRNRLAKSGVAVVTIKPGLVDTPMTADIKKNFLFSDPATVGKAIYLGMKKGKDTVYAPWFWRYIMAIIIHIPEFIFKKMSL
;
A
#
# COMPACT_ATOMS: atom_id res chain seq x y z
N MET A 1 -17.01 7.75 -14.03
CA MET A 1 -15.63 8.22 -13.88
C MET A 1 -15.17 7.84 -12.48
N LEU A 2 -14.00 7.22 -12.35
CA LEU A 2 -13.49 6.76 -11.05
C LEU A 2 -12.84 7.92 -10.29
N LYS A 3 -13.17 8.04 -9.00
CA LYS A 3 -12.60 8.98 -8.05
C LYS A 3 -11.70 8.23 -7.09
N ILE A 4 -10.39 8.45 -7.20
CA ILE A 4 -9.38 7.63 -6.55
C ILE A 4 -8.59 8.45 -5.56
N MET A 5 -8.58 8.02 -4.31
CA MET A 5 -7.71 8.56 -3.27
C MET A 5 -6.43 7.73 -3.20
N ILE A 6 -5.27 8.37 -3.23
CA ILE A 6 -3.98 7.70 -3.07
C ILE A 6 -3.27 8.26 -1.85
N ILE A 7 -3.08 7.43 -0.84
CA ILE A 7 -2.39 7.76 0.41
C ILE A 7 -0.97 7.22 0.34
N GLY A 8 0.02 8.09 0.44
CA GLY A 8 1.42 7.80 0.11
C GLY A 8 1.68 7.90 -1.39
N ALA A 9 1.12 8.94 -2.03
CA ALA A 9 1.19 9.13 -3.48
C ALA A 9 2.62 9.32 -4.02
N THR A 10 3.57 9.67 -3.17
CA THR A 10 5.00 9.75 -3.54
C THR A 10 5.68 8.40 -3.72
N SER A 11 5.01 7.28 -3.37
CA SER A 11 5.49 5.92 -3.65
C SER A 11 5.58 5.68 -5.16
N THR A 12 6.71 5.19 -5.66
CA THR A 12 6.90 4.86 -7.08
C THR A 12 5.84 3.86 -7.58
N ILE A 13 5.53 2.85 -6.77
CA ILE A 13 4.50 1.85 -7.12
C ILE A 13 3.11 2.50 -7.22
N ALA A 14 2.80 3.45 -6.31
CA ALA A 14 1.54 4.17 -6.35
C ALA A 14 1.41 5.05 -7.60
N GLN A 15 2.50 5.75 -7.98
CA GLN A 15 2.55 6.56 -9.19
C GLN A 15 2.30 5.70 -10.44
N GLU A 16 3.00 4.58 -10.57
CA GLU A 16 2.80 3.66 -11.69
C GLU A 16 1.35 3.11 -11.74
N THR A 17 0.76 2.81 -10.59
CA THR A 17 -0.65 2.40 -10.52
C THR A 17 -1.58 3.53 -10.97
N ALA A 18 -1.34 4.75 -10.49
CA ALA A 18 -2.14 5.94 -10.83
C ALA A 18 -2.10 6.24 -12.32
N ARG A 19 -0.96 6.08 -12.99
CA ARG A 19 -0.79 6.29 -14.43
C ARG A 19 -1.78 5.45 -15.26
N PHE A 20 -2.02 4.18 -14.88
CA PHE A 20 -3.03 3.35 -15.58
C PHE A 20 -4.44 3.89 -15.40
N PHE A 21 -4.80 4.36 -14.21
CA PHE A 21 -6.12 4.97 -14.00
C PHE A 21 -6.26 6.33 -14.68
N ALA A 22 -5.18 7.11 -14.77
CA ALA A 22 -5.16 8.40 -15.44
C ALA A 22 -5.52 8.27 -16.92
N THR A 23 -5.02 7.24 -17.63
CA THR A 23 -5.38 6.99 -19.04
C THR A 23 -6.86 6.69 -19.25
N GLU A 24 -7.60 6.36 -18.18
CA GLU A 24 -9.06 6.16 -18.21
C GLU A 24 -9.84 7.41 -17.77
N GLY A 25 -9.16 8.54 -17.58
CA GLY A 25 -9.79 9.79 -17.18
C GLY A 25 -10.23 9.84 -15.70
N ALA A 26 -9.57 9.10 -14.81
CA ALA A 26 -9.88 9.13 -13.38
C ALA A 26 -9.63 10.52 -12.77
N GLU A 27 -10.32 10.81 -11.66
CA GLU A 27 -10.04 11.95 -10.77
C GLU A 27 -9.21 11.44 -9.58
N PHE A 28 -8.27 12.27 -9.10
CA PHE A 28 -7.37 11.89 -8.02
C PHE A 28 -7.37 12.86 -6.86
N PHE A 29 -7.22 12.30 -5.64
CA PHE A 29 -6.85 13.01 -4.44
C PHE A 29 -5.57 12.37 -3.89
N LEU A 30 -4.46 13.11 -3.96
CA LEU A 30 -3.11 12.63 -3.71
C LEU A 30 -2.63 13.10 -2.34
N VAL A 31 -2.37 12.17 -1.43
CA VAL A 31 -1.93 12.46 -0.06
C VAL A 31 -0.50 11.98 0.16
N GLY A 32 0.33 12.80 0.81
CA GLY A 32 1.71 12.45 1.16
C GLY A 32 2.58 13.65 1.47
N ILE A 33 3.87 13.45 1.48
CA ILE A 33 4.91 14.45 1.66
C ILE A 33 6.08 14.20 0.70
N PRO A 34 6.82 15.23 0.30
CA PRO A 34 6.52 16.65 0.43
C PRO A 34 5.56 17.16 -0.67
N ALA A 35 5.00 18.36 -0.48
CA ALA A 35 4.00 18.94 -1.38
C ALA A 35 4.50 19.19 -2.81
N ASP A 36 5.76 19.62 -2.97
CA ASP A 36 6.37 19.87 -4.28
C ASP A 36 6.42 18.58 -5.13
N LYS A 37 6.74 17.45 -4.53
CA LYS A 37 6.71 16.14 -5.19
C LYS A 37 5.29 15.72 -5.56
N LEU A 38 4.30 16.01 -4.71
CA LEU A 38 2.89 15.76 -5.04
C LEU A 38 2.42 16.60 -6.22
N ALA A 39 2.87 17.86 -6.33
CA ALA A 39 2.56 18.75 -7.45
C ALA A 39 3.08 18.17 -8.78
N LEU A 40 4.32 17.69 -8.82
CA LEU A 40 4.89 17.04 -10.01
C LEU A 40 4.11 15.78 -10.40
N ILE A 41 3.67 14.99 -9.42
CA ILE A 41 2.87 13.78 -9.68
C ILE A 41 1.48 14.15 -10.22
N LYS A 42 0.85 15.18 -9.65
CA LYS A 42 -0.41 15.74 -10.16
C LYS A 42 -0.27 16.11 -11.64
N ASP A 43 0.76 16.87 -11.99
CA ASP A 43 0.97 17.34 -13.35
C ASP A 43 1.24 16.16 -14.32
N ASP A 44 2.02 15.16 -13.92
CA ASP A 44 2.22 13.93 -14.70
C ASP A 44 0.90 13.19 -14.95
N LEU A 45 0.05 13.04 -13.94
CA LEU A 45 -1.24 12.36 -14.07
C LEU A 45 -2.21 13.13 -14.97
N VAL A 46 -2.26 14.46 -14.87
CA VAL A 46 -3.09 15.31 -15.74
C VAL A 46 -2.60 15.22 -17.18
N ALA A 47 -1.29 15.28 -17.42
CA ALA A 47 -0.71 15.12 -18.76
C ALA A 47 -1.00 13.75 -19.39
N ARG A 48 -1.25 12.72 -18.56
CA ARG A 48 -1.61 11.36 -19.01
C ARG A 48 -3.12 11.13 -19.19
N GLY A 49 -3.93 12.15 -18.95
CA GLY A 49 -5.37 12.08 -19.18
C GLY A 49 -6.23 12.01 -17.93
N ALA A 50 -5.67 12.17 -16.74
CA ALA A 50 -6.50 12.36 -15.54
C ALA A 50 -7.36 13.61 -15.71
N LYS A 51 -8.65 13.52 -15.40
CA LYS A 51 -9.57 14.65 -15.53
C LYS A 51 -9.26 15.76 -14.52
N ARG A 52 -8.83 15.36 -13.32
CA ARG A 52 -8.51 16.25 -12.23
C ARG A 52 -7.59 15.54 -11.24
N ALA A 53 -6.68 16.27 -10.63
CA ALA A 53 -5.91 15.79 -9.48
C ALA A 53 -5.76 16.92 -8.46
N GLU A 54 -6.06 16.62 -7.20
CA GLU A 54 -5.85 17.50 -6.06
C GLU A 54 -4.77 16.90 -5.15
N ILE A 55 -4.04 17.75 -4.45
CA ILE A 55 -2.99 17.33 -3.52
C ILE A 55 -3.34 17.74 -2.09
N TYR A 56 -2.91 16.92 -1.15
CA TYR A 56 -3.03 17.18 0.29
C TYR A 56 -1.74 16.75 0.97
N GLU A 57 -1.00 17.71 1.53
CA GLU A 57 0.23 17.43 2.25
C GLU A 57 -0.09 16.98 3.68
N ALA A 58 0.38 15.79 4.05
CA ALA A 58 0.21 15.27 5.40
C ALA A 58 1.30 14.28 5.78
N ASP A 59 1.78 14.39 7.01
CA ASP A 59 2.50 13.31 7.68
C ASP A 59 1.48 12.28 8.19
N LEU A 60 1.59 11.05 7.69
CA LEU A 60 0.66 9.97 7.98
C LEU A 60 0.91 9.30 9.35
N THR A 61 1.88 9.77 10.12
CA THR A 61 2.07 9.39 11.52
C THR A 61 1.28 10.28 12.48
N ASP A 62 0.71 11.38 11.98
CA ASP A 62 -0.20 12.26 12.71
C ASP A 62 -1.65 11.76 12.55
N PHE A 63 -2.05 10.85 13.43
CA PHE A 63 -3.34 10.16 13.35
C PHE A 63 -4.54 11.10 13.55
N ASP A 64 -4.36 12.21 14.25
CA ASP A 64 -5.41 13.20 14.51
C ASP A 64 -5.86 13.89 13.21
N LYS A 65 -5.00 13.91 12.20
CA LYS A 65 -5.33 14.45 10.88
C LYS A 65 -6.07 13.47 9.96
N HIS A 66 -6.09 12.19 10.27
CA HIS A 66 -6.69 11.19 9.37
C HIS A 66 -8.17 11.45 9.04
N PRO A 67 -9.05 11.84 9.99
CA PRO A 67 -10.42 12.19 9.68
C PRO A 67 -10.50 13.34 8.66
N GLN A 68 -9.74 14.43 8.90
CA GLN A 68 -9.71 15.59 8.03
C GLN A 68 -9.22 15.26 6.60
N ILE A 69 -8.23 14.38 6.47
CA ILE A 69 -7.73 13.93 5.16
C ILE A 69 -8.85 13.29 4.33
N ILE A 70 -9.67 12.43 4.96
CA ILE A 70 -10.77 11.75 4.28
C ILE A 70 -11.90 12.73 3.95
N GLU A 71 -12.25 13.60 4.88
CA GLU A 71 -13.26 14.66 4.66
C GLU A 71 -12.87 15.58 3.51
N SER A 72 -11.60 16.02 3.46
CA SER A 72 -11.07 16.84 2.38
C SER A 72 -11.15 16.14 1.01
N ALA A 73 -10.86 14.83 0.96
CA ALA A 73 -11.01 14.06 -0.27
C ALA A 73 -12.46 13.99 -0.74
N VAL A 74 -13.40 13.79 0.21
CA VAL A 74 -14.83 13.77 -0.09
C VAL A 74 -15.32 15.15 -0.54
N GLN A 75 -14.88 16.23 0.10
CA GLN A 75 -15.20 17.60 -0.31
C GLN A 75 -14.68 17.89 -1.72
N ALA A 76 -13.44 17.53 -2.02
CA ALA A 76 -12.82 17.82 -3.31
C ALA A 76 -13.47 17.05 -4.47
N MET A 77 -13.81 15.78 -4.25
CA MET A 77 -14.29 14.87 -5.30
C MET A 77 -15.80 14.55 -5.21
N GLY A 78 -16.49 14.92 -4.12
CA GLY A 78 -17.90 14.57 -3.85
C GLY A 78 -18.09 13.14 -3.32
N SER A 79 -17.21 12.21 -3.65
CA SER A 79 -17.18 10.81 -3.17
C SER A 79 -15.82 10.19 -3.43
N ILE A 80 -15.54 9.03 -2.82
CA ILE A 80 -14.36 8.21 -3.09
C ILE A 80 -14.85 6.86 -3.62
N ASP A 81 -14.44 6.47 -4.84
CA ASP A 81 -14.79 5.17 -5.42
C ASP A 81 -13.74 4.10 -5.11
N ALA A 82 -12.47 4.51 -5.01
CA ALA A 82 -11.38 3.61 -4.62
C ALA A 82 -10.31 4.34 -3.81
N VAL A 83 -9.66 3.62 -2.89
CA VAL A 83 -8.47 4.10 -2.19
C VAL A 83 -7.33 3.12 -2.36
N LEU A 84 -6.13 3.66 -2.60
CA LEU A 84 -4.87 2.92 -2.54
C LEU A 84 -4.01 3.49 -1.41
N ILE A 85 -3.70 2.69 -0.41
CA ILE A 85 -2.76 3.03 0.65
C ILE A 85 -1.40 2.42 0.30
N ALA A 86 -0.40 3.28 0.11
CA ALA A 86 0.91 2.92 -0.44
C ALA A 86 2.10 3.49 0.34
N HIS A 87 1.85 4.15 1.49
CA HIS A 87 2.92 4.67 2.32
C HIS A 87 3.62 3.58 3.14
N GLY A 88 4.83 3.89 3.55
CA GLY A 88 5.66 3.04 4.41
C GLY A 88 7.13 3.14 4.03
N THR A 89 7.97 2.57 4.88
CA THR A 89 9.42 2.46 4.70
C THR A 89 9.85 1.01 4.91
N LEU A 90 11.01 0.64 4.36
CA LEU A 90 11.62 -0.65 4.68
C LEU A 90 12.26 -0.62 6.08
N GLY A 91 12.58 0.58 6.56
CA GLY A 91 13.28 0.80 7.81
C GLY A 91 14.74 0.33 7.79
N ASN A 92 15.35 0.38 8.95
CA ASN A 92 16.68 -0.17 9.18
C ASN A 92 16.61 -1.25 10.27
N GLN A 93 16.62 -2.51 9.88
CA GLN A 93 16.49 -3.64 10.79
C GLN A 93 17.58 -3.63 11.89
N LYS A 94 18.84 -3.33 11.55
CA LYS A 94 19.94 -3.29 12.52
C LYS A 94 19.76 -2.18 13.56
N ALA A 95 19.31 -1.02 13.15
CA ALA A 95 18.96 0.07 14.07
C ALA A 95 17.77 -0.31 14.97
N ALA A 96 16.77 -0.98 14.42
CA ALA A 96 15.61 -1.45 15.17
C ALA A 96 15.94 -2.57 16.16
N GLU A 97 16.94 -3.40 15.89
CA GLU A 97 17.48 -4.40 16.85
C GLU A 97 18.14 -3.72 18.08
N ALA A 98 18.74 -2.57 17.85
CA ALA A 98 19.47 -1.84 18.90
C ALA A 98 18.59 -0.85 19.69
N SER A 99 17.42 -0.45 19.17
CA SER A 99 16.57 0.58 19.77
C SER A 99 15.09 0.24 19.65
N VAL A 100 14.43 0.13 20.80
CA VAL A 100 12.96 -0.01 20.91
C VAL A 100 12.25 1.17 20.25
N GLU A 101 12.77 2.38 20.41
CA GLU A 101 12.20 3.59 19.82
C GLU A 101 12.16 3.49 18.28
N VAL A 102 13.28 3.07 17.66
CA VAL A 102 13.34 2.86 16.20
C VAL A 102 12.35 1.78 15.76
N ALA A 103 12.29 0.65 16.48
CA ALA A 103 11.35 -0.41 16.16
C ALA A 103 9.88 0.07 16.25
N LEU A 104 9.52 0.79 17.31
CA LEU A 104 8.18 1.33 17.48
C LEU A 104 7.83 2.41 16.45
N LYS A 105 8.78 3.24 16.03
CA LYS A 105 8.59 4.21 14.95
C LYS A 105 8.25 3.53 13.63
N GLU A 106 8.93 2.43 13.29
CA GLU A 106 8.62 1.62 12.10
C GLU A 106 7.22 0.98 12.18
N ILE A 107 6.84 0.45 13.35
CA ILE A 107 5.49 -0.11 13.57
C ILE A 107 4.44 1.00 13.47
N ASN A 108 4.71 2.17 14.04
CA ASN A 108 3.80 3.32 13.97
C ASN A 108 3.49 3.71 12.52
N LEU A 109 4.52 3.89 11.69
CA LEU A 109 4.37 4.27 10.29
C LEU A 109 3.78 3.15 9.43
N ASN A 110 4.30 1.93 9.53
CA ASN A 110 3.96 0.85 8.60
C ASN A 110 2.70 0.05 8.99
N LEU A 111 2.24 0.14 10.25
CA LEU A 111 1.07 -0.60 10.74
C LEU A 111 0.01 0.29 11.37
N LEU A 112 0.33 1.06 12.43
CA LEU A 112 -0.69 1.78 13.18
C LEU A 112 -1.34 2.88 12.35
N SER A 113 -0.60 3.58 11.50
CA SER A 113 -1.16 4.55 10.57
C SER A 113 -2.12 3.88 9.57
N ASN A 114 -1.77 2.68 9.06
CA ASN A 114 -2.66 1.91 8.19
C ASN A 114 -3.94 1.51 8.92
N ILE A 115 -3.86 1.02 10.16
CA ILE A 115 -5.03 0.64 10.96
C ILE A 115 -5.95 1.85 11.17
N SER A 116 -5.40 3.00 11.52
CA SER A 116 -6.18 4.24 11.72
C SER A 116 -6.92 4.63 10.43
N LEU A 117 -6.23 4.77 9.31
CA LEU A 117 -6.82 5.11 8.02
C LEU A 117 -7.85 4.08 7.56
N LEU A 118 -7.52 2.79 7.66
CA LEU A 118 -8.40 1.70 7.24
C LEU A 118 -9.68 1.64 8.06
N THR A 119 -9.62 1.93 9.35
CA THR A 119 -10.80 1.97 10.23
C THR A 119 -11.79 3.04 9.77
N LEU A 120 -11.30 4.24 9.48
CA LEU A 120 -12.11 5.36 9.01
C LEU A 120 -12.67 5.10 7.61
N LEU A 121 -11.81 4.65 6.69
CA LEU A 121 -12.20 4.34 5.31
C LEU A 121 -13.19 3.17 5.25
N ALA A 122 -13.01 2.14 6.09
CA ALA A 122 -13.96 1.03 6.15
C ALA A 122 -15.37 1.52 6.53
N ASN A 123 -15.49 2.39 7.53
CA ASN A 123 -16.77 2.98 7.93
C ASN A 123 -17.39 3.84 6.81
N TYR A 124 -16.56 4.59 6.07
CA TYR A 124 -17.00 5.37 4.93
C TYR A 124 -17.55 4.48 3.80
N PHE A 125 -16.78 3.50 3.34
CA PHE A 125 -17.17 2.60 2.25
C PHE A 125 -18.35 1.67 2.63
N GLU A 126 -18.41 1.24 3.88
CA GLU A 126 -19.53 0.43 4.37
C GLU A 126 -20.88 1.17 4.27
N LYS A 127 -20.89 2.47 4.65
CA LYS A 127 -22.06 3.35 4.47
C LYS A 127 -22.39 3.58 3.00
N GLN A 128 -21.36 3.75 2.17
CA GLN A 128 -21.51 3.96 0.72
C GLN A 128 -22.00 2.69 -0.01
N ARG A 129 -21.76 1.48 0.57
CA ARG A 129 -22.11 0.15 0.04
C ARG A 129 -21.54 -0.15 -1.34
N ARG A 130 -20.41 0.42 -1.66
CA ARG A 130 -19.67 0.22 -2.91
C ARG A 130 -18.26 0.76 -2.79
N GLY A 131 -17.34 0.28 -3.64
CA GLY A 131 -16.01 0.81 -3.81
C GLY A 131 -14.91 -0.23 -3.58
N CYS A 132 -13.67 0.26 -3.52
CA CYS A 132 -12.48 -0.58 -3.38
C CYS A 132 -11.50 0.03 -2.38
N ILE A 133 -11.08 -0.76 -1.39
CA ILE A 133 -9.99 -0.44 -0.47
C ILE A 133 -8.80 -1.33 -0.81
N ALA A 134 -7.69 -0.74 -1.24
CA ALA A 134 -6.46 -1.44 -1.59
C ALA A 134 -5.30 -0.99 -0.72
N VAL A 135 -4.47 -1.92 -0.24
CA VAL A 135 -3.30 -1.60 0.60
C VAL A 135 -2.08 -2.37 0.11
N ILE A 136 -0.95 -1.66 0.01
CA ILE A 136 0.34 -2.28 -0.27
C ILE A 136 0.93 -2.84 1.02
N SER A 137 0.79 -4.16 1.18
CA SER A 137 1.50 -4.96 2.16
C SER A 137 2.86 -5.40 1.59
N SER A 138 3.28 -6.63 1.80
CA SER A 138 4.51 -7.21 1.24
C SER A 138 4.49 -8.73 1.40
N VAL A 139 5.27 -9.44 0.58
CA VAL A 139 5.64 -10.84 0.83
C VAL A 139 6.42 -11.02 2.13
N ALA A 140 7.06 -9.96 2.66
CA ALA A 140 7.74 -9.99 3.95
C ALA A 140 6.77 -10.22 5.12
N GLY A 141 5.48 -9.93 4.95
CA GLY A 141 4.44 -10.20 5.93
C GLY A 141 3.95 -11.66 5.95
N ASP A 142 4.39 -12.52 5.03
CA ASP A 142 3.94 -13.91 4.99
C ASP A 142 4.76 -14.84 5.90
N ARG A 143 6.03 -14.49 6.17
CA ARG A 143 6.89 -15.18 7.14
C ARG A 143 7.98 -14.25 7.66
N GLY A 144 8.19 -14.21 8.97
CA GLY A 144 9.25 -13.43 9.62
C GLY A 144 10.64 -13.91 9.20
N ARG A 145 11.56 -12.98 8.96
CA ARG A 145 12.95 -13.22 8.55
C ARG A 145 13.87 -12.38 9.39
N GLY A 146 15.04 -12.91 9.76
CA GLY A 146 16.04 -12.18 10.54
C GLY A 146 16.46 -10.85 9.91
N SER A 147 16.42 -10.75 8.58
CA SER A 147 16.83 -9.56 7.84
C SER A 147 15.84 -8.37 7.95
N ASN A 148 14.56 -8.58 8.30
CA ASN A 148 13.54 -7.54 8.26
C ASN A 148 12.28 -7.84 9.11
N TYR A 149 12.43 -8.44 10.28
CA TYR A 149 11.26 -8.90 11.06
C TYR A 149 10.40 -7.76 11.62
N VAL A 150 10.94 -6.58 11.90
CA VAL A 150 10.13 -5.43 12.34
C VAL A 150 9.20 -4.98 11.21
N TYR A 151 9.74 -4.79 10.01
CA TYR A 151 8.95 -4.50 8.81
C TYR A 151 7.98 -5.65 8.48
N GLY A 152 8.46 -6.90 8.56
CA GLY A 152 7.65 -8.10 8.35
C GLY A 152 6.46 -8.17 9.29
N THR A 153 6.64 -7.83 10.58
CA THR A 153 5.57 -7.74 11.59
C THR A 153 4.52 -6.73 11.19
N ALA A 154 4.93 -5.52 10.78
CA ALA A 154 3.99 -4.49 10.33
C ALA A 154 3.18 -4.93 9.11
N LYS A 155 3.83 -5.55 8.12
CA LYS A 155 3.15 -6.03 6.90
C LYS A 155 2.28 -7.27 7.15
N ALA A 156 2.66 -8.15 8.08
CA ALA A 156 1.82 -9.25 8.55
C ALA A 156 0.56 -8.72 9.25
N GLY A 157 0.71 -7.77 10.18
CA GLY A 157 -0.40 -7.11 10.86
C GLY A 157 -1.36 -6.44 9.87
N THR A 158 -0.83 -5.67 8.90
CA THR A 158 -1.63 -5.07 7.83
C THR A 158 -2.38 -6.14 7.02
N THR A 159 -1.71 -7.24 6.66
CA THR A 159 -2.35 -8.34 5.91
C THR A 159 -3.50 -8.96 6.68
N THR A 160 -3.31 -9.24 7.97
CA THR A 160 -4.36 -9.83 8.84
C THR A 160 -5.52 -8.86 9.03
N PHE A 161 -5.22 -7.56 9.24
CA PHE A 161 -6.26 -6.53 9.34
C PHE A 161 -7.12 -6.46 8.07
N MET A 162 -6.50 -6.50 6.89
CA MET A 162 -7.19 -6.52 5.61
C MET A 162 -8.05 -7.77 5.40
N GLN A 163 -7.64 -8.92 5.92
CA GLN A 163 -8.46 -10.14 5.90
C GLN A 163 -9.73 -9.96 6.74
N GLY A 164 -9.62 -9.41 7.95
CA GLY A 164 -10.76 -9.08 8.80
C GLY A 164 -11.70 -8.06 8.15
N LEU A 165 -11.15 -6.98 7.55
CA LEU A 165 -11.95 -5.99 6.82
C LEU A 165 -12.69 -6.61 5.63
N ARG A 166 -12.05 -7.50 4.89
CA ARG A 166 -12.67 -8.19 3.76
C ARG A 166 -13.89 -9.00 4.21
N ASN A 167 -13.76 -9.72 5.31
CA ASN A 167 -14.88 -10.47 5.90
C ASN A 167 -16.01 -9.53 6.33
N ARG A 168 -15.70 -8.42 7.03
CA ARG A 168 -16.68 -7.42 7.47
C ARG A 168 -17.43 -6.79 6.29
N LEU A 169 -16.69 -6.35 5.27
CA LEU A 169 -17.21 -5.52 4.19
C LEU A 169 -17.81 -6.31 3.01
N ALA A 170 -17.66 -7.62 2.98
CA ALA A 170 -18.18 -8.49 1.91
C ALA A 170 -19.69 -8.29 1.68
N LYS A 171 -20.48 -8.21 2.77
CA LYS A 171 -21.94 -7.99 2.70
C LYS A 171 -22.34 -6.58 2.27
N SER A 172 -21.39 -5.64 2.27
CA SER A 172 -21.59 -4.26 1.86
C SER A 172 -21.20 -4.00 0.41
N GLY A 173 -20.74 -5.02 -0.33
CA GLY A 173 -20.34 -4.87 -1.73
C GLY A 173 -19.04 -4.08 -1.94
N VAL A 174 -18.21 -3.97 -0.90
CA VAL A 174 -16.92 -3.26 -0.94
C VAL A 174 -15.80 -4.25 -1.17
N ALA A 175 -15.00 -4.04 -2.23
CA ALA A 175 -13.82 -4.83 -2.49
C ALA A 175 -12.66 -4.43 -1.55
N VAL A 176 -11.99 -5.43 -0.98
CA VAL A 176 -10.83 -5.22 -0.07
C VAL A 176 -9.63 -5.99 -0.59
N VAL A 177 -8.67 -5.27 -1.15
CA VAL A 177 -7.55 -5.81 -1.94
C VAL A 177 -6.24 -5.69 -1.16
N THR A 178 -5.65 -6.83 -0.79
CA THR A 178 -4.32 -6.88 -0.19
C THR A 178 -3.27 -7.09 -1.27
N ILE A 179 -2.37 -6.13 -1.44
CA ILE A 179 -1.29 -6.21 -2.42
C ILE A 179 -0.02 -6.67 -1.72
N LYS A 180 0.62 -7.69 -2.25
CA LYS A 180 1.87 -8.28 -1.73
C LYS A 180 2.96 -8.21 -2.80
N PRO A 181 3.66 -7.07 -2.92
CA PRO A 181 4.83 -6.99 -3.78
C PRO A 181 5.96 -7.87 -3.24
N GLY A 182 6.75 -8.42 -4.17
CA GLY A 182 8.07 -8.96 -3.87
C GLY A 182 9.14 -7.86 -3.91
N LEU A 183 10.30 -8.18 -4.49
CA LEU A 183 11.36 -7.21 -4.71
C LEU A 183 10.99 -6.33 -5.93
N VAL A 184 10.93 -5.03 -5.72
CA VAL A 184 10.60 -4.03 -6.76
C VAL A 184 11.70 -3.00 -6.83
N ASP A 185 12.13 -2.66 -8.03
CA ASP A 185 13.20 -1.67 -8.27
C ASP A 185 12.69 -0.26 -8.01
N THR A 186 12.86 0.20 -6.79
CA THR A 186 12.42 1.50 -6.30
C THR A 186 13.49 2.14 -5.41
N PRO A 187 13.41 3.43 -5.10
CA PRO A 187 14.31 4.05 -4.14
C PRO A 187 14.37 3.33 -2.78
N MET A 188 13.27 2.70 -2.35
CA MET A 188 13.21 1.93 -1.09
C MET A 188 14.15 0.71 -1.08
N THR A 189 14.48 0.17 -2.23
CA THR A 189 15.33 -1.03 -2.40
C THR A 189 16.64 -0.73 -3.09
N ALA A 190 17.06 0.55 -3.17
CA ALA A 190 18.26 0.97 -3.88
C ALA A 190 19.54 0.30 -3.34
N ASP A 191 19.61 0.08 -2.03
CA ASP A 191 20.76 -0.53 -1.35
C ASP A 191 20.76 -2.07 -1.42
N ILE A 192 19.72 -2.68 -1.99
CA ILE A 192 19.63 -4.13 -2.14
C ILE A 192 20.23 -4.55 -3.47
N LYS A 193 21.20 -5.46 -3.46
CA LYS A 193 21.78 -6.01 -4.69
C LYS A 193 20.69 -6.63 -5.57
N LYS A 194 20.51 -6.06 -6.77
CA LYS A 194 19.50 -6.53 -7.71
C LYS A 194 19.82 -7.93 -8.24
N ASN A 195 18.77 -8.72 -8.40
CA ASN A 195 18.82 -10.06 -8.98
C ASN A 195 17.56 -10.30 -9.84
N PHE A 196 17.42 -11.50 -10.40
CA PHE A 196 16.30 -11.88 -11.29
C PHE A 196 14.90 -11.87 -10.65
N LEU A 197 14.81 -11.76 -9.31
CA LEU A 197 13.53 -11.65 -8.60
C LEU A 197 13.01 -10.20 -8.53
N PHE A 198 13.83 -9.23 -8.92
CA PHE A 198 13.41 -7.85 -9.00
C PHE A 198 12.47 -7.63 -10.17
N SER A 199 11.45 -6.83 -9.94
CA SER A 199 10.51 -6.39 -10.95
C SER A 199 10.56 -4.88 -11.11
N ASP A 200 10.23 -4.41 -12.31
CA ASP A 200 10.05 -2.99 -12.54
C ASP A 200 8.75 -2.48 -11.90
N PRO A 201 8.70 -1.21 -11.46
CA PRO A 201 7.53 -0.64 -10.81
C PRO A 201 6.27 -0.61 -11.69
N ALA A 202 6.40 -0.47 -13.01
CA ALA A 202 5.27 -0.38 -13.92
C ALA A 202 4.54 -1.74 -14.04
N THR A 203 5.30 -2.85 -14.07
CA THR A 203 4.72 -4.20 -14.00
C THR A 203 3.90 -4.41 -12.72
N VAL A 204 4.44 -3.95 -11.57
CA VAL A 204 3.74 -4.04 -10.29
C VAL A 204 2.52 -3.11 -10.26
N GLY A 205 2.65 -1.87 -10.74
CA GLY A 205 1.56 -0.90 -10.87
C GLY A 205 0.41 -1.43 -11.71
N LYS A 206 0.72 -2.07 -12.85
CA LYS A 206 -0.28 -2.73 -13.71
C LYS A 206 -1.02 -3.87 -12.99
N ALA A 207 -0.30 -4.68 -12.22
CA ALA A 207 -0.91 -5.77 -11.45
C ALA A 207 -1.86 -5.23 -10.37
N ILE A 208 -1.50 -4.13 -9.70
CA ILE A 208 -2.35 -3.46 -8.71
C ILE A 208 -3.59 -2.88 -9.37
N TYR A 209 -3.44 -2.09 -10.44
CA TYR A 209 -4.53 -1.53 -11.21
C TYR A 209 -5.55 -2.61 -11.61
N LEU A 210 -5.09 -3.73 -12.20
CA LEU A 210 -5.97 -4.85 -12.59
C LEU A 210 -6.59 -5.55 -11.39
N GLY A 211 -5.87 -5.64 -10.27
CA GLY A 211 -6.36 -6.21 -9.02
C GLY A 211 -7.49 -5.37 -8.41
N MET A 212 -7.32 -4.06 -8.37
CA MET A 212 -8.33 -3.11 -7.90
C MET A 212 -9.58 -3.11 -8.78
N LYS A 213 -9.41 -3.04 -10.11
CA LYS A 213 -10.55 -3.08 -11.05
C LYS A 213 -11.38 -4.37 -10.97
N LYS A 214 -10.73 -5.49 -10.67
CA LYS A 214 -11.39 -6.80 -10.56
C LYS A 214 -11.83 -7.15 -9.14
N GLY A 215 -11.56 -6.29 -8.15
CA GLY A 215 -11.87 -6.56 -6.75
C GLY A 215 -11.20 -7.84 -6.21
N LYS A 216 -9.93 -8.11 -6.59
CA LYS A 216 -9.23 -9.32 -6.14
C LYS A 216 -8.91 -9.24 -4.65
N ASP A 217 -9.09 -10.35 -3.93
CA ASP A 217 -8.79 -10.42 -2.49
C ASP A 217 -7.30 -10.20 -2.19
N THR A 218 -6.42 -10.86 -2.96
CA THR A 218 -4.96 -10.76 -2.79
C THR A 218 -4.27 -10.74 -4.13
N VAL A 219 -3.34 -9.81 -4.28
CA VAL A 219 -2.51 -9.62 -5.47
C VAL A 219 -1.04 -9.79 -5.10
N TYR A 220 -0.42 -10.90 -5.50
CA TYR A 220 1.03 -11.03 -5.50
C TYR A 220 1.58 -10.35 -6.76
N ALA A 221 2.55 -9.46 -6.61
CA ALA A 221 3.08 -8.69 -7.72
C ALA A 221 4.64 -8.70 -7.71
N PRO A 222 5.26 -9.36 -8.69
CA PRO A 222 4.67 -10.22 -9.73
C PRO A 222 4.01 -11.50 -9.18
N TRP A 223 3.17 -12.11 -9.99
CA TRP A 223 2.34 -13.27 -9.65
C TRP A 223 3.11 -14.49 -9.11
N PHE A 224 4.33 -14.71 -9.56
CA PHE A 224 5.16 -15.86 -9.17
C PHE A 224 5.56 -15.85 -7.69
N TRP A 225 5.55 -14.70 -7.03
CA TRP A 225 5.80 -14.60 -5.59
C TRP A 225 4.79 -15.40 -4.76
N ARG A 226 3.59 -15.63 -5.29
CA ARG A 226 2.61 -16.50 -4.62
C ARG A 226 3.16 -17.91 -4.41
N TYR A 227 3.84 -18.45 -5.42
CA TYR A 227 4.41 -19.81 -5.33
C TYR A 227 5.69 -19.84 -4.50
N ILE A 228 6.55 -18.84 -4.64
CA ILE A 228 7.74 -18.71 -3.81
C ILE A 228 7.33 -18.66 -2.33
N MET A 229 6.36 -17.82 -1.98
CA MET A 229 5.91 -17.71 -0.59
C MET A 229 5.17 -18.96 -0.13
N ALA A 230 4.41 -19.63 -0.98
CA ALA A 230 3.79 -20.91 -0.64
C ALA A 230 4.84 -21.96 -0.23
N ILE A 231 6.02 -21.98 -0.86
CA ILE A 231 7.12 -22.85 -0.44
C ILE A 231 7.70 -22.34 0.89
N ILE A 232 8.05 -21.04 0.97
CA ILE A 232 8.74 -20.46 2.12
C ILE A 232 7.96 -20.64 3.43
N ILE A 233 6.65 -20.43 3.42
CA ILE A 233 5.80 -20.52 4.63
C ILE A 233 5.71 -21.96 5.17
N HIS A 234 5.91 -22.97 4.32
CA HIS A 234 5.86 -24.38 4.70
C HIS A 234 7.23 -25.00 5.06
N ILE A 235 8.33 -24.26 4.94
CA ILE A 235 9.64 -24.76 5.39
C ILE A 235 9.58 -24.98 6.90
N PRO A 236 9.90 -26.19 7.42
CA PRO A 236 9.92 -26.45 8.86
C PRO A 236 10.87 -25.49 9.60
N GLU A 237 10.50 -25.09 10.83
CA GLU A 237 11.22 -24.06 11.58
C GLU A 237 12.67 -24.48 11.89
N PHE A 238 12.93 -25.76 12.13
CA PHE A 238 14.29 -26.26 12.41
C PHE A 238 15.24 -26.12 11.22
N ILE A 239 14.70 -25.99 9.99
CA ILE A 239 15.46 -25.67 8.77
C ILE A 239 15.50 -24.14 8.61
N PHE A 240 14.33 -23.50 8.64
CA PHE A 240 14.19 -22.08 8.32
C PHE A 240 15.05 -21.17 9.20
N LYS A 241 15.13 -21.43 10.51
CA LYS A 241 15.96 -20.65 11.44
C LYS A 241 17.47 -20.67 11.15
N LYS A 242 17.94 -21.58 10.29
CA LYS A 242 19.33 -21.67 9.85
C LYS A 242 19.59 -21.01 8.49
N MET A 243 18.52 -20.54 7.82
CA MET A 243 18.63 -19.91 6.51
C MET A 243 18.91 -18.42 6.66
N SER A 244 19.73 -17.87 5.79
CA SER A 244 19.98 -16.42 5.67
C SER A 244 19.07 -15.84 4.59
N LEU A 245 17.86 -15.42 5.01
CA LEU A 245 16.83 -14.86 4.13
C LEU A 245 16.49 -13.42 4.52
#